data_b06b07e1051111ebb8778b2deb829d2c
#
_entry.id   b06b07e1051111ebb8778b2deb829d2c
#
_cell.length_a   1.000
_cell.length_b   1.000
_cell.length_c   1.000
_cell.angle_alpha   90.00
_cell.angle_beta   90.00
_cell.angle_gamma   90.00
#
_symmetry.space_group_name_H-M   'P 1'
#
loop_
_entity.id
_entity.type
_entity.pdbx_description
1 polymer ?
#
loop_
_entity_poly.entity_id
_entity_poly.type
_entity_poly.pdbx_seq_one_letter_code
_entity_poly.pdbx_strand_id
1 'polypeptide(L)'
;MSSTKRQIPLLALAIVLLLACARFQVAQTPTLFSKPSEPTAQSLFEDANGYLGRKYQEFNKQNLPYDPKLEQRTKQEQLNLARQNAATLQARKKLKGDDLYYLGLLFHLANNGDAALSSMLQFLKEHDEGSKAQAARTLVVVYGTKTNNLAAAEGAVKDYRAHQPQTAEDLYNIEFLLADAYQRSNEYDKVVEHAEKILEAAKSFANANRTDTFKRDDMLLKSAIMLSNGYVKTEQKPKAVQMFADLRRLSVALPSGSLYKQTTIRLKTLDPNFDTQKLFEDVSALPKTTLPDIVAAQWIDQHPVKLADLRGQVVLIDFWASWCGPCRYTFPKLVEWNRNYKDKGLMILGVTKYYGHADTRPLTPGEELVYLREFKKRNQLPYGFVVGDSNVNELNYGVLSIPTTFLIDRQGKVRFISTGSGEEEIAELGAMVKKLIEEPVSPMSASESSEKN
;
A
#
# COMPACT_ATOMS: atom_id res chain seq x y z
N MET A 1 1.77 -34.57 -10.36
CA MET A 1 1.77 -33.59 -11.46
C MET A 1 1.17 -32.32 -10.90
N SER A 2 2.03 -31.41 -10.49
CA SER A 2 1.70 -30.22 -9.70
C SER A 2 1.52 -29.04 -10.63
N SER A 3 0.31 -28.46 -10.65
CA SER A 3 -0.02 -27.25 -11.38
C SER A 3 0.45 -26.03 -10.56
N THR A 4 1.63 -25.55 -10.87
CA THR A 4 2.16 -24.29 -10.36
C THR A 4 1.42 -23.13 -11.00
N LYS A 5 0.48 -22.50 -10.27
CA LYS A 5 -0.07 -21.18 -10.62
C LYS A 5 1.04 -20.13 -10.43
N ARG A 6 1.74 -19.79 -11.50
CA ARG A 6 2.57 -18.59 -11.55
C ARG A 6 1.69 -17.35 -11.52
N GLN A 7 1.77 -16.59 -10.44
CA GLN A 7 1.26 -15.24 -10.39
C GLN A 7 2.07 -14.37 -11.35
N ILE A 8 1.39 -13.76 -12.31
CA ILE A 8 1.94 -12.79 -13.26
C ILE A 8 2.08 -11.46 -12.53
N PRO A 9 3.23 -10.77 -12.60
CA PRO A 9 3.34 -9.43 -12.07
C PRO A 9 2.53 -8.48 -12.94
N LEU A 10 1.36 -8.06 -12.47
CA LEU A 10 0.56 -6.97 -13.03
C LEU A 10 1.22 -5.64 -12.70
N LEU A 11 2.23 -5.26 -13.49
CA LEU A 11 2.60 -3.85 -13.66
C LEU A 11 1.83 -3.33 -14.88
N ALA A 12 0.52 -3.27 -14.75
CA ALA A 12 -0.33 -2.45 -15.60
C ALA A 12 -0.90 -1.36 -14.70
N LEU A 13 -0.56 -0.12 -14.99
CA LEU A 13 -1.17 1.06 -14.40
C LEU A 13 -2.68 1.01 -14.72
N ALA A 14 -3.44 0.27 -13.91
CA ALA A 14 -4.89 0.29 -13.96
C ALA A 14 -5.32 1.58 -13.27
N ILE A 15 -5.50 2.65 -14.06
CA ILE A 15 -6.32 3.78 -13.64
C ILE A 15 -7.73 3.21 -13.50
N VAL A 16 -8.08 2.78 -12.29
CA VAL A 16 -9.43 2.35 -11.94
C VAL A 16 -10.26 3.63 -11.79
N LEU A 17 -10.90 4.02 -12.89
CA LEU A 17 -12.02 4.97 -12.84
C LEU A 17 -13.17 4.26 -12.13
N LEU A 18 -13.30 4.48 -10.81
CA LEU A 18 -14.47 4.10 -10.03
C LEU A 18 -15.66 4.97 -10.46
N LEU A 19 -16.40 4.48 -11.47
CA LEU A 19 -17.74 5.00 -11.76
C LEU A 19 -18.72 4.37 -10.77
N ALA A 20 -19.24 5.20 -9.85
CA ALA A 20 -20.32 4.84 -8.97
C ALA A 20 -21.55 4.40 -9.81
N CYS A 21 -21.87 3.09 -9.77
CA CYS A 21 -23.09 2.55 -10.36
C CYS A 21 -24.31 2.93 -9.53
N ALA A 22 -25.03 3.99 -9.90
CA ALA A 22 -26.41 4.19 -9.47
C ALA A 22 -27.30 3.19 -10.22
N ARG A 23 -27.93 2.25 -9.50
CA ARG A 23 -28.95 1.36 -10.04
C ARG A 23 -30.23 2.15 -10.26
N PHE A 24 -30.60 2.39 -11.51
CA PHE A 24 -31.96 2.78 -11.88
C PHE A 24 -32.66 1.57 -12.55
N GLN A 25 -33.72 1.08 -11.92
CA GLN A 25 -34.69 0.20 -12.56
C GLN A 25 -35.63 1.09 -13.41
N VAL A 26 -35.65 0.86 -14.71
CA VAL A 26 -36.64 1.45 -15.59
C VAL A 26 -37.57 0.34 -16.10
N ALA A 27 -38.87 0.49 -15.76
CA ALA A 27 -39.94 -0.32 -16.32
C ALA A 27 -40.10 -0.01 -17.83
N GLN A 28 -40.04 -1.03 -18.68
CA GLN A 28 -40.26 -0.89 -20.11
C GLN A 28 -41.74 -0.99 -20.46
N THR A 29 -42.28 0.07 -21.03
CA THR A 29 -43.49 0.03 -21.86
C THR A 29 -43.10 -0.03 -23.34
N PRO A 30 -43.66 -0.88 -24.17
CA PRO A 30 -43.32 -0.97 -25.59
C PRO A 30 -43.94 0.19 -26.36
N THR A 31 -43.14 1.06 -26.94
CA THR A 31 -43.57 2.09 -27.90
C THR A 31 -43.00 1.77 -29.30
N LEU A 32 -43.90 1.95 -30.25
CA LEU A 32 -43.82 1.82 -31.71
C LEU A 32 -42.50 2.36 -32.32
N PHE A 33 -42.06 1.70 -33.40
CA PHE A 33 -40.98 2.00 -34.30
C PHE A 33 -40.50 3.45 -34.34
N SER A 34 -39.53 3.83 -33.51
CA SER A 34 -38.69 4.99 -33.70
C SER A 34 -37.43 4.56 -34.46
N LYS A 35 -37.03 5.39 -35.45
CA LYS A 35 -35.71 5.27 -36.12
C LYS A 35 -34.65 5.00 -35.04
N PRO A 36 -33.72 4.03 -35.23
CA PRO A 36 -32.69 3.80 -34.23
C PRO A 36 -32.01 5.14 -33.92
N SER A 37 -32.12 5.61 -32.68
CA SER A 37 -31.41 6.82 -32.26
C SER A 37 -29.90 6.58 -32.42
N GLU A 38 -29.19 7.56 -32.96
CA GLU A 38 -27.73 7.48 -33.05
C GLU A 38 -27.19 7.15 -31.64
N PRO A 39 -26.21 6.22 -31.50
CA PRO A 39 -25.65 5.84 -30.23
C PRO A 39 -25.06 7.07 -29.54
N THR A 40 -25.26 7.24 -28.26
CA THR A 40 -24.66 8.37 -27.51
C THR A 40 -23.14 8.23 -27.45
N ALA A 41 -22.39 9.32 -27.21
CA ALA A 41 -20.95 9.25 -27.02
C ALA A 41 -20.57 8.33 -25.84
N GLN A 42 -21.35 8.37 -24.78
CA GLN A 42 -21.20 7.47 -23.62
C GLN A 42 -21.38 6.01 -24.00
N SER A 43 -22.45 5.68 -24.76
CA SER A 43 -22.68 4.29 -25.16
C SER A 43 -21.61 3.73 -26.09
N LEU A 44 -21.05 4.55 -26.97
CA LEU A 44 -19.90 4.18 -27.81
C LEU A 44 -18.66 3.88 -26.97
N PHE A 45 -18.40 4.69 -25.94
CA PHE A 45 -17.30 4.44 -25.02
C PHE A 45 -17.54 3.18 -24.18
N GLU A 46 -18.72 3.03 -23.58
CA GLU A 46 -19.05 1.86 -22.73
C GLU A 46 -18.98 0.55 -23.51
N ASP A 47 -19.37 0.55 -24.79
CA ASP A 47 -19.23 -0.60 -25.66
C ASP A 47 -17.76 -1.02 -25.84
N ALA A 48 -16.89 -0.07 -26.18
CA ALA A 48 -15.46 -0.36 -26.32
C ALA A 48 -14.79 -0.71 -24.98
N ASN A 49 -15.11 0.03 -23.90
CA ASN A 49 -14.53 -0.18 -22.58
C ASN A 49 -14.93 -1.54 -21.97
N GLY A 50 -16.20 -1.94 -22.13
CA GLY A 50 -16.74 -3.21 -21.65
C GLY A 50 -16.34 -4.44 -22.50
N TYR A 51 -15.70 -4.27 -23.64
CA TYR A 51 -15.44 -5.35 -24.61
C TYR A 51 -14.65 -6.51 -24.01
N LEU A 52 -13.51 -6.23 -23.34
CA LEU A 52 -12.70 -7.28 -22.71
C LEU A 52 -13.47 -8.07 -21.65
N GLY A 53 -14.23 -7.36 -20.80
CA GLY A 53 -15.03 -8.00 -19.75
C GLY A 53 -16.06 -8.97 -20.33
N ARG A 54 -16.75 -8.57 -21.41
CA ARG A 54 -17.71 -9.44 -22.11
C ARG A 54 -17.03 -10.67 -22.72
N LYS A 55 -15.87 -10.47 -23.37
CA LYS A 55 -15.10 -11.57 -23.99
C LYS A 55 -14.56 -12.55 -22.97
N TYR A 56 -14.01 -12.09 -21.84
CA TYR A 56 -13.53 -12.99 -20.79
C TYR A 56 -14.67 -13.76 -20.11
N GLN A 57 -15.84 -13.16 -19.94
CA GLN A 57 -17.02 -13.90 -19.48
C GLN A 57 -17.46 -14.98 -20.48
N GLU A 58 -17.39 -14.70 -21.80
CA GLU A 58 -17.67 -15.67 -22.85
C GLU A 58 -16.66 -16.84 -22.82
N PHE A 59 -15.34 -16.53 -22.69
CA PHE A 59 -14.29 -17.56 -22.57
C PHE A 59 -14.46 -18.43 -21.32
N ASN A 60 -14.82 -17.83 -20.19
CA ASN A 60 -15.10 -18.57 -18.96
C ASN A 60 -16.31 -19.51 -19.11
N LYS A 61 -17.39 -19.06 -19.77
CA LYS A 61 -18.56 -19.92 -20.06
C LYS A 61 -18.22 -21.11 -20.95
N GLN A 62 -17.25 -20.93 -21.85
CA GLN A 62 -16.76 -21.99 -22.76
C GLN A 62 -15.65 -22.83 -22.09
N ASN A 63 -15.27 -22.58 -20.86
CA ASN A 63 -14.15 -23.22 -20.14
C ASN A 63 -12.84 -23.21 -20.95
N LEU A 64 -12.57 -22.13 -21.69
CA LEU A 64 -11.35 -22.03 -22.49
C LEU A 64 -10.13 -21.87 -21.55
N PRO A 65 -9.04 -22.64 -21.77
CA PRO A 65 -7.81 -22.44 -21.04
C PRO A 65 -7.18 -21.09 -21.39
N TYR A 66 -6.34 -20.58 -20.48
CA TYR A 66 -5.60 -19.35 -20.75
C TYR A 66 -4.68 -19.51 -21.97
N ASP A 67 -4.88 -18.65 -22.98
CA ASP A 67 -4.08 -18.57 -24.20
C ASP A 67 -3.60 -17.11 -24.39
N PRO A 68 -2.27 -16.84 -24.29
CA PRO A 68 -1.72 -15.51 -24.51
C PRO A 68 -2.01 -14.90 -25.88
N LYS A 69 -2.12 -15.76 -26.95
CA LYS A 69 -2.45 -15.28 -28.31
C LYS A 69 -3.90 -14.84 -28.39
N LEU A 70 -4.80 -15.57 -27.75
CA LEU A 70 -6.21 -15.20 -27.66
C LEU A 70 -6.38 -13.90 -26.88
N GLU A 71 -5.67 -13.76 -25.76
CA GLU A 71 -5.67 -12.51 -24.98
C GLU A 71 -5.17 -11.32 -25.79
N GLN A 72 -4.05 -11.47 -26.49
CA GLN A 72 -3.49 -10.41 -27.34
C GLN A 72 -4.44 -10.02 -28.47
N ARG A 73 -5.07 -11.00 -29.13
CA ARG A 73 -6.08 -10.77 -30.17
C ARG A 73 -7.26 -9.98 -29.61
N THR A 74 -7.80 -10.40 -28.47
CA THR A 74 -8.95 -9.75 -27.84
C THR A 74 -8.65 -8.30 -27.45
N LYS A 75 -7.45 -8.02 -26.96
CA LYS A 75 -6.99 -6.64 -26.71
C LYS A 75 -6.90 -5.82 -27.99
N GLN A 76 -6.43 -6.41 -29.09
CA GLN A 76 -6.38 -5.74 -30.38
C GLN A 76 -7.78 -5.46 -30.95
N GLU A 77 -8.73 -6.37 -30.74
CA GLU A 77 -10.13 -6.18 -31.11
C GLU A 77 -10.77 -5.02 -30.34
N GLN A 78 -10.53 -4.92 -29.03
CA GLN A 78 -10.97 -3.77 -28.24
C GLN A 78 -10.40 -2.45 -28.77
N LEU A 79 -9.10 -2.41 -29.07
CA LEU A 79 -8.43 -1.24 -29.60
C LEU A 79 -9.03 -0.82 -30.96
N ASN A 80 -9.33 -1.78 -31.82
CA ASN A 80 -9.98 -1.52 -33.13
C ASN A 80 -11.40 -1.00 -32.94
N LEU A 81 -12.18 -1.58 -32.00
CA LEU A 81 -13.53 -1.14 -31.69
C LEU A 81 -13.50 0.32 -31.15
N ALA A 82 -12.56 0.63 -30.26
CA ALA A 82 -12.40 1.99 -29.77
C ALA A 82 -12.08 2.99 -30.89
N ARG A 83 -11.25 2.61 -31.87
CA ARG A 83 -10.97 3.43 -33.05
C ARG A 83 -12.20 3.66 -33.90
N GLN A 84 -12.98 2.62 -34.17
CA GLN A 84 -14.23 2.71 -34.94
C GLN A 84 -15.25 3.60 -34.25
N ASN A 85 -15.42 3.43 -32.94
CA ASN A 85 -16.35 4.23 -32.13
C ASN A 85 -15.91 5.69 -32.05
N ALA A 86 -14.60 5.96 -31.94
CA ALA A 86 -14.05 7.31 -32.01
C ALA A 86 -14.32 7.97 -33.38
N ALA A 87 -14.09 7.24 -34.49
CA ALA A 87 -14.37 7.74 -35.84
C ALA A 87 -15.86 8.04 -36.03
N THR A 88 -16.74 7.17 -35.53
CA THR A 88 -18.20 7.38 -35.54
C THR A 88 -18.59 8.65 -34.82
N LEU A 89 -17.99 8.89 -33.64
CA LEU A 89 -18.25 10.09 -32.88
C LEU A 89 -17.69 11.35 -33.55
N GLN A 90 -16.48 11.30 -34.12
CA GLN A 90 -15.86 12.42 -34.85
C GLN A 90 -16.62 12.84 -36.11
N ALA A 91 -17.34 11.91 -36.76
CA ALA A 91 -18.12 12.20 -37.93
C ALA A 91 -19.34 13.12 -37.67
N ARG A 92 -19.67 13.38 -36.42
CA ARG A 92 -20.76 14.31 -36.03
C ARG A 92 -20.40 15.75 -36.35
N LYS A 93 -21.40 16.51 -36.84
CA LYS A 93 -21.20 17.89 -37.29
C LYS A 93 -20.71 18.84 -36.18
N LYS A 94 -21.00 18.53 -34.92
CA LYS A 94 -20.64 19.36 -33.77
C LYS A 94 -20.49 18.49 -32.52
N LEU A 95 -19.30 18.48 -31.94
CA LEU A 95 -19.01 17.84 -30.65
C LEU A 95 -18.97 18.92 -29.57
N LYS A 96 -19.63 18.67 -28.43
CA LYS A 96 -19.70 19.58 -27.30
C LYS A 96 -19.76 18.83 -25.98
N GLY A 97 -19.21 19.42 -24.94
CA GLY A 97 -19.35 18.92 -23.58
C GLY A 97 -18.94 17.45 -23.45
N ASP A 98 -19.88 16.62 -23.00
CA ASP A 98 -19.65 15.19 -22.78
C ASP A 98 -19.21 14.42 -24.02
N ASP A 99 -19.56 14.85 -25.22
CA ASP A 99 -19.05 14.22 -26.46
C ASP A 99 -17.52 14.29 -26.54
N LEU A 100 -16.92 15.44 -26.19
CA LEU A 100 -15.47 15.63 -26.18
C LEU A 100 -14.80 14.77 -25.09
N TYR A 101 -15.42 14.64 -23.93
CA TYR A 101 -14.93 13.79 -22.87
C TYR A 101 -14.88 12.31 -23.30
N TYR A 102 -15.99 11.78 -23.79
CA TYR A 102 -16.05 10.38 -24.23
C TYR A 102 -15.21 10.12 -25.48
N LEU A 103 -15.05 11.08 -26.37
CA LEU A 103 -14.11 11.00 -27.49
C LEU A 103 -12.67 10.87 -26.99
N GLY A 104 -12.26 11.69 -26.02
CA GLY A 104 -10.94 11.57 -25.41
C GLY A 104 -10.71 10.22 -24.73
N LEU A 105 -11.74 9.66 -24.06
CA LEU A 105 -11.67 8.31 -23.49
C LEU A 105 -11.59 7.22 -24.55
N LEU A 106 -12.29 7.35 -25.68
CA LEU A 106 -12.17 6.45 -26.82
C LEU A 106 -10.75 6.47 -27.43
N PHE A 107 -10.18 7.66 -27.58
CA PHE A 107 -8.78 7.80 -28.01
C PHE A 107 -7.79 7.20 -27.02
N HIS A 108 -8.05 7.33 -25.71
CA HIS A 108 -7.27 6.66 -24.68
C HIS A 108 -7.30 5.13 -24.88
N LEU A 109 -8.48 4.52 -25.01
CA LEU A 109 -8.62 3.09 -25.30
C LEU A 109 -7.99 2.67 -26.64
N ALA A 110 -8.04 3.56 -27.63
CA ALA A 110 -7.43 3.36 -28.96
C ALA A 110 -5.91 3.55 -28.98
N ASN A 111 -5.29 3.86 -27.84
CA ASN A 111 -3.86 4.21 -27.68
C ASN A 111 -3.41 5.35 -28.62
N ASN A 112 -4.30 6.33 -28.80
CA ASN A 112 -4.01 7.56 -29.55
C ASN A 112 -3.86 8.73 -28.57
N GLY A 113 -2.65 8.91 -28.05
CA GLY A 113 -2.36 9.86 -26.96
C GLY A 113 -2.56 11.33 -27.37
N ASP A 114 -2.14 11.72 -28.57
CA ASP A 114 -2.25 13.10 -29.04
C ASP A 114 -3.71 13.53 -29.21
N ALA A 115 -4.54 12.65 -29.77
CA ALA A 115 -5.95 12.91 -29.94
C ALA A 115 -6.70 12.90 -28.58
N ALA A 116 -6.30 12.02 -27.66
CA ALA A 116 -6.84 11.99 -26.31
C ALA A 116 -6.52 13.31 -25.57
N LEU A 117 -5.24 13.74 -25.61
CA LEU A 117 -4.80 15.00 -25.00
C LEU A 117 -5.58 16.21 -25.56
N SER A 118 -5.65 16.30 -26.89
CA SER A 118 -6.38 17.39 -27.57
C SER A 118 -7.86 17.43 -27.17
N SER A 119 -8.54 16.27 -27.15
CA SER A 119 -9.95 16.18 -26.79
C SER A 119 -10.21 16.57 -25.33
N MET A 120 -9.33 16.14 -24.40
CA MET A 120 -9.45 16.48 -22.97
C MET A 120 -9.18 17.96 -22.71
N LEU A 121 -8.16 18.57 -23.37
CA LEU A 121 -7.91 19.99 -23.28
C LEU A 121 -9.08 20.82 -23.83
N GLN A 122 -9.72 20.36 -24.90
CA GLN A 122 -10.91 21.03 -25.45
C GLN A 122 -12.12 20.89 -24.52
N PHE A 123 -12.33 19.73 -23.93
CA PHE A 123 -13.39 19.50 -22.93
C PHE A 123 -13.23 20.44 -21.73
N LEU A 124 -12.02 20.56 -21.19
CA LEU A 124 -11.72 21.37 -20.00
C LEU A 124 -11.90 22.88 -20.22
N LYS A 125 -11.92 23.37 -21.45
CA LYS A 125 -12.23 24.79 -21.74
C LYS A 125 -13.67 25.16 -21.45
N GLU A 126 -14.58 24.20 -21.54
CA GLU A 126 -16.03 24.41 -21.36
C GLU A 126 -16.54 23.82 -20.02
N HIS A 127 -15.77 22.89 -19.42
CA HIS A 127 -16.16 22.10 -18.26
C HIS A 127 -14.97 21.91 -17.31
N ASP A 128 -14.87 22.76 -16.32
CA ASP A 128 -13.72 22.80 -15.39
C ASP A 128 -14.03 22.20 -14.00
N GLU A 129 -15.30 21.84 -13.72
CA GLU A 129 -15.72 21.32 -12.44
C GLU A 129 -16.24 19.87 -12.48
N GLY A 130 -16.15 19.19 -11.34
CA GLY A 130 -16.71 17.85 -11.14
C GLY A 130 -15.79 16.71 -11.54
N SER A 131 -16.27 15.48 -11.36
CA SER A 131 -15.48 14.26 -11.52
C SER A 131 -14.95 14.03 -12.94
N LYS A 132 -15.71 14.40 -13.97
CA LYS A 132 -15.25 14.30 -15.37
C LYS A 132 -14.13 15.27 -15.67
N ALA A 133 -14.18 16.49 -15.15
CA ALA A 133 -13.08 17.46 -15.31
C ALA A 133 -11.81 16.97 -14.61
N GLN A 134 -11.92 16.39 -13.41
CA GLN A 134 -10.76 15.80 -12.72
C GLN A 134 -10.18 14.59 -13.47
N ALA A 135 -11.02 13.71 -14.01
CA ALA A 135 -10.57 12.60 -14.86
C ALA A 135 -9.91 13.09 -16.15
N ALA A 136 -10.43 14.15 -16.76
CA ALA A 136 -9.83 14.78 -17.94
C ALA A 136 -8.46 15.39 -17.61
N ARG A 137 -8.30 16.08 -16.47
CA ARG A 137 -7.00 16.60 -16.00
C ARG A 137 -5.99 15.47 -15.80
N THR A 138 -6.41 14.37 -15.19
CA THR A 138 -5.54 13.18 -15.05
C THR A 138 -5.04 12.67 -16.40
N LEU A 139 -5.90 12.58 -17.41
CA LEU A 139 -5.48 12.16 -18.75
C LEU A 139 -4.58 13.20 -19.45
N VAL A 140 -4.80 14.49 -19.21
CA VAL A 140 -3.89 15.54 -19.68
C VAL A 140 -2.49 15.36 -19.10
N VAL A 141 -2.37 15.03 -17.80
CA VAL A 141 -1.08 14.73 -17.17
C VAL A 141 -0.44 13.48 -17.82
N VAL A 142 -1.21 12.38 -17.93
CA VAL A 142 -0.72 11.12 -18.53
C VAL A 142 -0.15 11.34 -19.93
N TYR A 143 -0.86 12.05 -20.77
CA TYR A 143 -0.43 12.25 -22.16
C TYR A 143 0.53 13.41 -22.33
N GLY A 144 0.39 14.48 -21.53
CA GLY A 144 1.35 15.58 -21.50
C GLY A 144 2.76 15.10 -21.14
N THR A 145 2.88 14.23 -20.15
CA THR A 145 4.18 13.63 -19.74
C THR A 145 4.74 12.65 -20.78
N LYS A 146 3.88 11.92 -21.51
CA LYS A 146 4.28 10.99 -22.57
C LYS A 146 4.74 11.69 -23.84
N THR A 147 4.10 12.82 -24.21
CA THR A 147 4.39 13.57 -25.42
C THR A 147 5.38 14.73 -25.15
N ASN A 148 5.94 14.78 -23.96
CA ASN A 148 6.82 15.84 -23.48
C ASN A 148 6.19 17.25 -23.51
N ASN A 149 4.85 17.32 -23.44
CA ASN A 149 4.13 18.58 -23.23
C ASN A 149 3.97 18.88 -21.73
N LEU A 150 5.11 19.11 -21.06
CA LEU A 150 5.16 19.27 -19.60
C LEU A 150 4.38 20.52 -19.13
N ALA A 151 4.31 21.57 -19.96
CA ALA A 151 3.51 22.74 -19.60
C ALA A 151 2.02 22.43 -19.46
N ALA A 152 1.44 21.60 -20.35
CA ALA A 152 0.06 21.17 -20.23
C ALA A 152 -0.14 20.27 -19.02
N ALA A 153 0.81 19.37 -18.73
CA ALA A 153 0.76 18.50 -17.55
C ALA A 153 0.83 19.31 -16.24
N GLU A 154 1.74 20.27 -16.12
CA GLU A 154 1.84 21.20 -14.98
C GLU A 154 0.55 21.98 -14.75
N GLY A 155 -0.02 22.56 -15.82
CA GLY A 155 -1.29 23.27 -15.75
C GLY A 155 -2.40 22.35 -15.23
N ALA A 156 -2.50 21.14 -15.75
CA ALA A 156 -3.51 20.18 -15.34
C ALA A 156 -3.36 19.72 -13.88
N VAL A 157 -2.14 19.52 -13.38
CA VAL A 157 -1.89 19.22 -11.96
C VAL A 157 -2.30 20.38 -11.07
N LYS A 158 -1.94 21.62 -11.45
CA LYS A 158 -2.33 22.83 -10.71
C LYS A 158 -3.86 22.96 -10.64
N ASP A 159 -4.54 22.76 -11.77
CA ASP A 159 -5.99 22.83 -11.82
C ASP A 159 -6.67 21.67 -11.09
N TYR A 160 -6.07 20.46 -11.12
CA TYR A 160 -6.56 19.34 -10.32
C TYR A 160 -6.56 19.68 -8.82
N ARG A 161 -5.50 20.33 -8.33
CA ARG A 161 -5.39 20.77 -6.93
C ARG A 161 -6.37 21.89 -6.56
N ALA A 162 -6.77 22.72 -7.52
CA ALA A 162 -7.69 23.82 -7.28
C ALA A 162 -9.17 23.42 -7.22
N HIS A 163 -9.53 22.23 -7.75
CA HIS A 163 -10.93 21.79 -7.90
C HIS A 163 -11.22 20.48 -7.16
N GLN A 164 -12.52 20.21 -6.92
CA GLN A 164 -13.00 18.99 -6.31
C GLN A 164 -13.77 18.11 -7.34
N PRO A 165 -13.88 16.80 -7.14
CA PRO A 165 -13.33 16.02 -6.01
C PRO A 165 -11.83 15.74 -6.18
N GLN A 166 -11.12 15.57 -5.05
CA GLN A 166 -9.72 15.16 -5.02
C GLN A 166 -9.54 13.92 -4.17
N THR A 167 -8.60 13.06 -4.55
CA THR A 167 -8.14 11.96 -3.73
C THR A 167 -6.62 12.04 -3.52
N ALA A 168 -6.15 11.58 -2.37
CA ALA A 168 -4.71 11.49 -2.11
C ALA A 168 -4.01 10.55 -3.11
N GLU A 169 -4.70 9.51 -3.55
CA GLU A 169 -4.19 8.56 -4.52
C GLU A 169 -4.03 9.18 -5.91
N ASP A 170 -5.01 9.93 -6.38
CA ASP A 170 -4.91 10.60 -7.67
C ASP A 170 -3.80 11.67 -7.66
N LEU A 171 -3.73 12.46 -6.58
CA LEU A 171 -2.65 13.44 -6.40
C LEU A 171 -1.28 12.78 -6.42
N TYR A 172 -1.12 11.65 -5.71
CA TYR A 172 0.09 10.86 -5.76
C TYR A 172 0.45 10.45 -7.20
N ASN A 173 -0.51 9.89 -7.93
CA ASN A 173 -0.27 9.36 -9.27
C ASN A 173 0.09 10.45 -10.28
N ILE A 174 -0.64 11.57 -10.31
CA ILE A 174 -0.38 12.65 -11.28
C ILE A 174 0.93 13.38 -11.00
N GLU A 175 1.25 13.63 -9.72
CA GLU A 175 2.53 14.22 -9.33
C GLU A 175 3.70 13.26 -9.63
N PHE A 176 3.49 11.95 -9.43
CA PHE A 176 4.51 10.95 -9.74
C PHE A 176 4.85 10.91 -11.23
N LEU A 177 3.83 10.97 -12.11
CA LEU A 177 4.03 11.02 -13.56
C LEU A 177 4.85 12.24 -13.97
N LEU A 178 4.57 13.38 -13.35
CA LEU A 178 5.26 14.64 -13.67
C LEU A 178 6.70 14.64 -13.13
N ALA A 179 6.91 14.20 -11.89
CA ALA A 179 8.25 14.05 -11.32
C ALA A 179 9.13 13.07 -12.13
N ASP A 180 8.55 11.94 -12.56
CA ASP A 180 9.25 10.96 -13.40
C ASP A 180 9.61 11.56 -14.79
N ALA A 181 8.74 12.37 -15.37
CA ALA A 181 9.04 13.07 -16.62
C ALA A 181 10.21 14.04 -16.45
N TYR A 182 10.22 14.85 -15.39
CA TYR A 182 11.33 15.75 -15.07
C TYR A 182 12.62 14.98 -14.72
N GLN A 183 12.52 13.84 -14.06
CA GLN A 183 13.69 13.00 -13.80
C GLN A 183 14.33 12.50 -15.11
N ARG A 184 13.53 12.11 -16.12
CA ARG A 184 14.05 11.74 -17.45
C ARG A 184 14.73 12.90 -18.17
N SER A 185 14.30 14.14 -17.91
CA SER A 185 14.91 15.37 -18.47
C SER A 185 16.08 15.90 -17.61
N ASN A 186 16.42 15.24 -16.48
CA ASN A 186 17.41 15.67 -15.49
C ASN A 186 17.12 17.03 -14.84
N GLU A 187 15.88 17.45 -14.80
CA GLU A 187 15.42 18.69 -14.15
C GLU A 187 15.14 18.45 -12.66
N TYR A 188 16.21 18.21 -11.88
CA TYR A 188 16.09 17.72 -10.51
C TYR A 188 15.45 18.68 -9.52
N ASP A 189 15.51 20.00 -9.74
CA ASP A 189 14.78 20.97 -8.91
C ASP A 189 13.27 20.76 -9.06
N LYS A 190 12.80 20.47 -10.28
CA LYS A 190 11.40 20.11 -10.53
C LYS A 190 11.05 18.74 -9.95
N VAL A 191 11.97 17.76 -10.01
CA VAL A 191 11.78 16.47 -9.34
C VAL A 191 11.56 16.68 -7.85
N VAL A 192 12.36 17.50 -7.19
CA VAL A 192 12.19 17.82 -5.75
C VAL A 192 10.82 18.44 -5.49
N GLU A 193 10.45 19.48 -6.25
CA GLU A 193 9.17 20.18 -6.11
C GLU A 193 7.98 19.20 -6.13
N HIS A 194 7.93 18.31 -7.13
CA HIS A 194 6.84 17.35 -7.29
C HIS A 194 6.94 16.18 -6.31
N ALA A 195 8.14 15.68 -6.01
CA ALA A 195 8.34 14.58 -5.09
C ALA A 195 7.98 14.92 -3.63
N GLU A 196 8.14 16.17 -3.20
CA GLU A 196 7.63 16.66 -1.92
C GLU A 196 6.10 16.54 -1.86
N LYS A 197 5.40 16.91 -2.94
CA LYS A 197 3.94 16.79 -3.05
C LYS A 197 3.47 15.33 -3.12
N ILE A 198 4.25 14.45 -3.77
CA ILE A 198 4.00 13.00 -3.79
C ILE A 198 4.06 12.43 -2.36
N LEU A 199 5.10 12.80 -1.60
CA LEU A 199 5.27 12.33 -0.21
C LEU A 199 4.15 12.87 0.70
N GLU A 200 3.69 14.09 0.50
CA GLU A 200 2.53 14.66 1.19
C GLU A 200 1.26 13.86 0.90
N ALA A 201 0.98 13.56 -0.37
CA ALA A 201 -0.15 12.75 -0.79
C ALA A 201 -0.07 11.32 -0.22
N ALA A 202 1.12 10.70 -0.22
CA ALA A 202 1.35 9.39 0.38
C ALA A 202 1.08 9.39 1.89
N LYS A 203 1.51 10.43 2.62
CA LYS A 203 1.20 10.60 4.06
C LYS A 203 -0.30 10.80 4.30
N SER A 204 -0.97 11.58 3.46
CA SER A 204 -2.43 11.76 3.52
C SER A 204 -3.17 10.44 3.30
N PHE A 205 -2.77 9.67 2.27
CA PHE A 205 -3.30 8.32 2.02
C PHE A 205 -3.08 7.40 3.22
N ALA A 206 -1.88 7.39 3.80
CA ALA A 206 -1.53 6.56 4.94
C ALA A 206 -2.37 6.86 6.20
N ASN A 207 -2.71 8.11 6.42
CA ASN A 207 -3.58 8.52 7.53
C ASN A 207 -5.03 8.03 7.35
N ALA A 208 -5.53 8.05 6.11
CA ALA A 208 -6.89 7.62 5.79
C ALA A 208 -7.03 6.09 5.66
N ASN A 209 -5.96 5.38 5.26
CA ASN A 209 -5.97 3.95 4.90
C ASN A 209 -4.97 3.15 5.75
N ARG A 210 -5.20 3.12 7.06
CA ARG A 210 -4.26 2.49 8.01
C ARG A 210 -4.13 0.97 7.85
N THR A 211 -5.17 0.29 7.37
CA THR A 211 -5.24 -1.17 7.23
C THR A 211 -4.69 -1.70 5.92
N ASP A 212 -4.62 -0.89 4.87
CA ASP A 212 -3.95 -1.26 3.61
C ASP A 212 -2.44 -1.00 3.73
N THR A 213 -1.79 -1.80 4.57
CA THR A 213 -0.38 -1.60 4.91
C THR A 213 0.53 -1.72 3.72
N PHE A 214 0.24 -2.63 2.79
CA PHE A 214 1.08 -2.86 1.61
C PHE A 214 1.10 -1.63 0.68
N LYS A 215 -0.06 -1.15 0.28
CA LYS A 215 -0.19 0.02 -0.61
C LYS A 215 0.33 1.29 0.06
N ARG A 216 -0.05 1.50 1.32
CA ARG A 216 0.40 2.61 2.16
C ARG A 216 1.92 2.72 2.22
N ASP A 217 2.57 1.61 2.57
CA ASP A 217 4.02 1.57 2.77
C ASP A 217 4.78 1.68 1.44
N ASP A 218 4.24 1.09 0.35
CA ASP A 218 4.78 1.22 -1.00
C ASP A 218 4.73 2.68 -1.50
N MET A 219 3.61 3.36 -1.31
CA MET A 219 3.47 4.78 -1.67
C MET A 219 4.45 5.66 -0.89
N LEU A 220 4.56 5.48 0.44
CA LEU A 220 5.50 6.22 1.28
C LEU A 220 6.95 5.97 0.87
N LEU A 221 7.32 4.73 0.63
CA LEU A 221 8.70 4.38 0.29
C LEU A 221 9.10 4.87 -1.11
N LYS A 222 8.24 4.67 -2.11
CA LYS A 222 8.52 5.12 -3.49
C LYS A 222 8.66 6.63 -3.57
N SER A 223 7.77 7.38 -2.92
CA SER A 223 7.86 8.84 -2.88
C SER A 223 9.15 9.31 -2.21
N ALA A 224 9.53 8.69 -1.09
CA ALA A 224 10.75 9.02 -0.38
C ALA A 224 12.02 8.70 -1.19
N ILE A 225 12.02 7.60 -1.94
CA ILE A 225 13.15 7.25 -2.81
C ILE A 225 13.30 8.29 -3.92
N MET A 226 12.21 8.66 -4.57
CA MET A 226 12.23 9.69 -5.63
C MET A 226 12.72 11.04 -5.09
N LEU A 227 12.17 11.48 -3.95
CA LEU A 227 12.57 12.74 -3.31
C LEU A 227 14.03 12.71 -2.86
N SER A 228 14.50 11.59 -2.29
CA SER A 228 15.89 11.42 -1.89
C SER A 228 16.84 11.53 -3.08
N ASN A 229 16.48 10.94 -4.23
CA ASN A 229 17.27 11.06 -5.45
C ASN A 229 17.34 12.53 -5.91
N GLY A 230 16.25 13.24 -5.89
CA GLY A 230 16.21 14.68 -6.18
C GLY A 230 17.10 15.49 -5.23
N TYR A 231 16.96 15.28 -3.91
CA TYR A 231 17.79 15.97 -2.92
C TYR A 231 19.29 15.69 -3.07
N VAL A 232 19.66 14.44 -3.37
CA VAL A 232 21.08 14.10 -3.60
C VAL A 232 21.62 14.79 -4.86
N LYS A 233 20.83 14.84 -5.93
CA LYS A 233 21.22 15.48 -7.20
C LYS A 233 21.28 17.02 -7.12
N THR A 234 20.54 17.60 -6.20
CA THR A 234 20.53 19.07 -5.93
C THR A 234 21.37 19.44 -4.70
N GLU A 235 22.29 18.56 -4.29
CA GLU A 235 23.23 18.76 -3.17
C GLU A 235 22.56 19.01 -1.80
N GLN A 236 21.30 18.56 -1.64
CA GLN A 236 20.51 18.71 -0.42
C GLN A 236 20.50 17.39 0.41
N LYS A 237 21.59 16.62 0.39
CA LYS A 237 21.70 15.32 1.09
C LYS A 237 21.23 15.35 2.57
N PRO A 238 21.49 16.37 3.39
CA PRO A 238 20.96 16.44 4.76
C PRO A 238 19.43 16.37 4.83
N LYS A 239 18.71 16.93 3.86
CA LYS A 239 17.24 16.82 3.80
C LYS A 239 16.79 15.40 3.51
N ALA A 240 17.50 14.65 2.65
CA ALA A 240 17.22 13.24 2.41
C ALA A 240 17.38 12.40 3.69
N VAL A 241 18.44 12.64 4.46
CA VAL A 241 18.67 11.98 5.75
C VAL A 241 17.53 12.28 6.72
N GLN A 242 17.18 13.57 6.90
CA GLN A 242 16.09 13.96 7.80
C GLN A 242 14.75 13.35 7.39
N MET A 243 14.42 13.36 6.10
CA MET A 243 13.20 12.77 5.57
C MET A 243 13.09 11.27 5.89
N PHE A 244 14.16 10.50 5.70
CA PHE A 244 14.14 9.07 6.05
C PHE A 244 14.11 8.84 7.57
N ALA A 245 14.72 9.73 8.37
CA ALA A 245 14.58 9.70 9.82
C ALA A 245 13.11 9.89 10.25
N ASP A 246 12.42 10.85 9.63
CA ASP A 246 10.99 11.10 9.90
C ASP A 246 10.10 9.94 9.44
N LEU A 247 10.39 9.33 8.29
CA LEU A 247 9.67 8.13 7.85
C LEU A 247 9.92 6.92 8.74
N ARG A 248 11.13 6.78 9.29
CA ARG A 248 11.42 5.73 10.27
C ARG A 248 10.63 5.93 11.55
N ARG A 249 10.48 7.16 12.05
CA ARG A 249 9.56 7.48 13.16
C ARG A 249 8.12 7.16 12.80
N LEU A 250 7.69 7.55 11.58
CA LEU A 250 6.35 7.27 11.10
C LEU A 250 6.07 5.76 11.01
N SER A 251 7.06 4.93 10.64
CA SER A 251 6.90 3.47 10.58
C SER A 251 6.59 2.84 11.94
N VAL A 252 7.08 3.43 13.03
CA VAL A 252 6.73 3.04 14.40
C VAL A 252 5.29 3.44 14.73
N ALA A 253 4.85 4.63 14.30
CA ALA A 253 3.47 5.09 14.49
C ALA A 253 2.44 4.31 13.66
N LEU A 254 2.85 3.80 12.51
CA LEU A 254 2.03 2.99 11.57
C LEU A 254 2.15 1.48 11.79
N PRO A 255 2.72 0.99 12.85
CA PRO A 255 3.36 -0.30 13.10
C PRO A 255 3.71 -1.08 11.82
N SER A 256 4.76 -0.61 11.12
CA SER A 256 5.22 -1.24 9.87
C SER A 256 6.68 -1.69 9.95
N GLY A 257 6.88 -3.00 10.04
CA GLY A 257 8.22 -3.62 10.02
C GLY A 257 8.95 -3.40 8.68
N SER A 258 8.24 -3.47 7.56
CA SER A 258 8.80 -3.27 6.22
C SER A 258 9.30 -1.83 6.02
N LEU A 259 8.45 -0.85 6.29
CA LEU A 259 8.81 0.56 6.15
C LEU A 259 9.99 0.91 7.08
N TYR A 260 9.98 0.40 8.33
CA TYR A 260 11.06 0.57 9.28
C TYR A 260 12.40 0.03 8.75
N LYS A 261 12.41 -1.20 8.23
CA LYS A 261 13.59 -1.84 7.64
C LYS A 261 14.13 -1.04 6.47
N GLN A 262 13.26 -0.70 5.52
CA GLN A 262 13.67 0.01 4.30
C GLN A 262 14.19 1.41 4.59
N THR A 263 13.56 2.14 5.50
CA THR A 263 14.03 3.47 5.92
C THR A 263 15.37 3.40 6.66
N THR A 264 15.59 2.39 7.51
CA THR A 264 16.86 2.16 8.19
C THR A 264 18.00 1.89 7.19
N ILE A 265 17.78 1.03 6.20
CA ILE A 265 18.76 0.74 5.15
C ILE A 265 19.13 2.02 4.40
N ARG A 266 18.13 2.85 4.04
CA ARG A 266 18.35 4.10 3.32
C ARG A 266 19.11 5.13 4.15
N LEU A 267 18.78 5.26 5.43
CA LEU A 267 19.52 6.12 6.35
C LEU A 267 21.00 5.73 6.45
N LYS A 268 21.29 4.46 6.72
CA LYS A 268 22.67 3.96 6.80
C LYS A 268 23.42 4.06 5.45
N THR A 269 22.72 4.01 4.31
CA THR A 269 23.31 4.24 2.99
C THR A 269 23.68 5.71 2.76
N LEU A 270 22.81 6.62 3.19
CA LEU A 270 23.05 8.07 3.05
C LEU A 270 24.05 8.57 4.09
N ASP A 271 23.95 8.11 5.31
CA ASP A 271 24.84 8.46 6.42
C ASP A 271 25.17 7.22 7.24
N PRO A 272 26.33 6.57 6.98
CA PRO A 272 26.74 5.37 7.72
C PRO A 272 26.92 5.58 9.21
N ASN A 273 27.16 6.83 9.65
CA ASN A 273 27.35 7.19 11.06
C ASN A 273 26.06 7.69 11.72
N PHE A 274 24.93 7.60 11.03
CA PHE A 274 23.66 8.07 11.57
C PHE A 274 23.30 7.27 12.82
N ASP A 275 23.15 7.98 13.95
CA ASP A 275 22.75 7.39 15.21
C ASP A 275 21.24 7.11 15.21
N THR A 276 20.90 5.87 14.92
CA THR A 276 19.50 5.42 14.85
C THR A 276 18.82 5.41 16.22
N GLN A 277 19.56 5.36 17.32
CA GLN A 277 19.00 5.31 18.69
C GLN A 277 18.42 6.66 19.11
N LYS A 278 19.05 7.77 18.68
CA LYS A 278 18.51 9.13 18.93
C LYS A 278 17.09 9.34 18.40
N LEU A 279 16.68 8.59 17.40
CA LEU A 279 15.32 8.69 16.86
C LEU A 279 14.22 8.22 17.83
N PHE A 280 14.59 7.45 18.86
CA PHE A 280 13.62 6.87 19.80
C PHE A 280 13.49 7.67 21.11
N GLU A 281 14.28 8.72 21.29
CA GLU A 281 14.18 9.58 22.46
C GLU A 281 12.88 10.39 22.48
N ASP A 282 12.30 10.69 21.30
CA ASP A 282 11.11 11.54 21.14
C ASP A 282 9.91 10.85 20.45
N VAL A 283 9.67 9.58 20.76
CA VAL A 283 8.46 8.88 20.29
C VAL A 283 7.18 9.39 20.97
N SER A 284 7.32 10.20 22.02
CA SER A 284 6.18 10.82 22.73
C SER A 284 5.38 11.79 21.86
N ALA A 285 5.99 12.38 20.85
CA ALA A 285 5.37 13.32 19.90
C ALA A 285 4.60 12.64 18.77
N LEU A 286 4.69 11.29 18.60
CA LEU A 286 3.97 10.59 17.55
C LEU A 286 2.47 10.45 17.89
N PRO A 287 1.59 10.52 16.86
CA PRO A 287 0.16 10.38 17.08
C PRO A 287 -0.18 9.05 17.79
N LYS A 288 -1.19 9.06 18.65
CA LYS A 288 -1.71 7.82 19.24
C LYS A 288 -2.09 6.87 18.11
N THR A 289 -1.46 5.69 18.07
CA THR A 289 -1.73 4.66 17.09
C THR A 289 -2.54 3.56 17.76
N THR A 290 -3.68 3.21 17.20
CA THR A 290 -4.38 2.00 17.60
C THR A 290 -3.66 0.83 16.94
N LEU A 291 -3.04 -0.04 17.75
CA LEU A 291 -2.43 -1.26 17.24
C LEU A 291 -3.50 -2.21 16.75
N PRO A 292 -3.30 -2.86 15.61
CA PRO A 292 -4.15 -3.99 15.22
C PRO A 292 -4.04 -5.10 16.25
N ASP A 293 -5.18 -5.69 16.64
CA ASP A 293 -5.15 -6.90 17.47
C ASP A 293 -4.51 -8.07 16.72
N ILE A 294 -3.92 -8.99 17.46
CA ILE A 294 -3.35 -10.20 16.90
C ILE A 294 -4.48 -11.21 16.66
N VAL A 295 -4.65 -11.61 15.41
CA VAL A 295 -5.63 -12.63 15.01
C VAL A 295 -5.04 -14.01 15.21
N ALA A 296 -5.70 -14.85 16.01
CA ALA A 296 -5.24 -16.19 16.35
C ALA A 296 -6.27 -17.24 15.96
N ALA A 297 -5.83 -18.27 15.24
CA ALA A 297 -6.57 -19.53 15.12
C ALA A 297 -6.35 -20.40 16.36
N GLN A 298 -5.14 -20.37 16.95
CA GLN A 298 -4.77 -21.12 18.14
C GLN A 298 -3.79 -20.34 19.02
N TRP A 299 -3.84 -20.63 20.32
CA TRP A 299 -2.90 -20.17 21.32
C TRP A 299 -2.18 -21.39 21.94
N ILE A 300 -0.86 -21.27 22.16
CA ILE A 300 -0.05 -22.32 22.78
C ILE A 300 0.56 -21.77 24.06
N ASP A 301 0.24 -22.35 25.18
CA ASP A 301 0.69 -21.98 26.55
C ASP A 301 0.45 -20.49 26.86
N GLN A 302 -0.63 -19.94 26.32
CA GLN A 302 -1.09 -18.58 26.50
C GLN A 302 -2.60 -18.54 26.42
N HIS A 303 -3.25 -17.87 27.35
CA HIS A 303 -4.67 -17.55 27.24
C HIS A 303 -4.89 -16.50 26.14
N PRO A 304 -6.01 -16.53 25.42
CA PRO A 304 -6.38 -15.48 24.50
C PRO A 304 -6.35 -14.11 25.18
N VAL A 305 -5.65 -13.15 24.57
CA VAL A 305 -5.54 -11.79 25.08
C VAL A 305 -5.71 -10.79 23.93
N LYS A 306 -6.28 -9.63 24.21
CA LYS A 306 -6.25 -8.47 23.32
C LYS A 306 -5.11 -7.56 23.74
N LEU A 307 -4.47 -6.89 22.79
CA LEU A 307 -3.38 -5.96 23.12
C LEU A 307 -3.83 -4.82 24.01
N ALA A 308 -5.09 -4.40 23.88
CA ALA A 308 -5.68 -3.38 24.75
C ALA A 308 -5.74 -3.80 26.23
N ASP A 309 -5.85 -5.10 26.52
CA ASP A 309 -5.92 -5.63 27.89
C ASP A 309 -4.53 -5.77 28.53
N LEU A 310 -3.47 -5.64 27.75
CA LEU A 310 -2.07 -5.72 28.21
C LEU A 310 -1.49 -4.37 28.63
N ARG A 311 -2.31 -3.32 28.74
CA ARG A 311 -1.85 -2.03 29.27
C ARG A 311 -1.32 -2.20 30.69
N GLY A 312 -0.23 -1.46 30.97
CA GLY A 312 0.56 -1.65 32.20
C GLY A 312 1.72 -2.62 32.06
N GLN A 313 1.73 -3.43 30.99
CA GLN A 313 2.84 -4.33 30.67
C GLN A 313 3.63 -3.81 29.46
N VAL A 314 4.92 -4.15 29.41
CA VAL A 314 5.74 -4.05 28.21
C VAL A 314 5.51 -5.30 27.38
N VAL A 315 5.08 -5.14 26.13
CA VAL A 315 4.75 -6.29 25.28
C VAL A 315 5.76 -6.38 24.13
N LEU A 316 6.34 -7.56 23.96
CA LEU A 316 7.21 -7.89 22.84
C LEU A 316 6.49 -8.89 21.93
N ILE A 317 6.17 -8.47 20.72
CA ILE A 317 5.56 -9.31 19.69
C ILE A 317 6.66 -9.71 18.72
N ASP A 318 6.98 -11.01 18.64
CA ASP A 318 8.01 -11.55 17.75
C ASP A 318 7.38 -12.36 16.61
N PHE A 319 7.53 -11.89 15.37
CA PHE A 319 7.09 -12.61 14.17
C PHE A 319 8.17 -13.60 13.74
N TRP A 320 7.82 -14.90 13.72
CA TRP A 320 8.78 -15.95 13.48
C TRP A 320 8.17 -17.16 12.73
N ALA A 321 9.01 -18.13 12.36
CA ALA A 321 8.60 -19.43 11.85
C ALA A 321 9.55 -20.52 12.31
N SER A 322 9.07 -21.77 12.41
CA SER A 322 9.87 -22.90 12.85
C SER A 322 11.03 -23.24 11.91
N TRP A 323 10.88 -22.99 10.64
CA TRP A 323 11.90 -23.15 9.59
C TRP A 323 12.87 -21.97 9.48
N CYS A 324 12.60 -20.85 10.14
CA CYS A 324 13.40 -19.62 10.05
C CYS A 324 14.70 -19.77 10.88
N GLY A 325 15.80 -20.04 10.22
CA GLY A 325 17.12 -20.13 10.85
C GLY A 325 17.49 -18.88 11.64
N PRO A 326 17.44 -17.66 11.01
CA PRO A 326 17.71 -16.41 11.70
C PRO A 326 16.84 -16.17 12.95
N CYS A 327 15.58 -16.61 12.97
CA CYS A 327 14.70 -16.47 14.14
C CYS A 327 15.22 -17.29 15.34
N ARG A 328 15.86 -18.44 15.08
CA ARG A 328 16.43 -19.27 16.15
C ARG A 328 17.61 -18.60 16.86
N TYR A 329 18.31 -17.68 16.21
CA TYR A 329 19.37 -16.90 16.85
C TYR A 329 18.83 -15.92 17.90
N THR A 330 17.58 -15.47 17.76
CA THR A 330 16.96 -14.56 18.73
C THR A 330 16.44 -15.30 19.97
N PHE A 331 16.08 -16.59 19.86
CA PHE A 331 15.44 -17.37 20.95
C PHE A 331 16.21 -17.33 22.27
N PRO A 332 17.54 -17.55 22.34
CA PRO A 332 18.26 -17.48 23.60
C PRO A 332 18.10 -16.15 24.31
N LYS A 333 18.03 -15.03 23.57
CA LYS A 333 17.84 -13.70 24.12
C LYS A 333 16.40 -13.47 24.57
N LEU A 334 15.42 -13.93 23.80
CA LEU A 334 14.01 -13.89 24.22
C LEU A 334 13.77 -14.69 25.52
N VAL A 335 14.40 -15.87 25.65
CA VAL A 335 14.37 -16.68 26.89
C VAL A 335 15.03 -15.94 28.05
N GLU A 336 16.20 -15.33 27.83
CA GLU A 336 16.90 -14.51 28.83
C GLU A 336 16.04 -13.34 29.29
N TRP A 337 15.48 -12.57 28.38
CA TRP A 337 14.61 -11.42 28.71
C TRP A 337 13.32 -11.86 29.42
N ASN A 338 12.68 -12.94 28.98
CA ASN A 338 11.52 -13.48 29.66
C ASN A 338 11.83 -13.85 31.11
N ARG A 339 12.95 -14.55 31.35
CA ARG A 339 13.39 -14.91 32.70
C ARG A 339 13.67 -13.70 33.58
N ASN A 340 14.32 -12.68 33.04
CA ASN A 340 14.80 -11.52 33.81
C ASN A 340 13.70 -10.46 34.06
N TYR A 341 12.67 -10.41 33.19
CA TYR A 341 11.73 -9.32 33.15
C TYR A 341 10.25 -9.71 33.19
N LYS A 342 9.88 -10.99 33.10
CA LYS A 342 8.49 -11.45 33.19
C LYS A 342 7.80 -10.90 34.46
N ASP A 343 8.44 -11.07 35.60
CA ASP A 343 7.89 -10.62 36.91
C ASP A 343 7.98 -9.08 37.09
N LYS A 344 8.64 -8.38 36.17
CA LYS A 344 8.70 -6.91 36.06
C LYS A 344 7.73 -6.37 35.01
N GLY A 345 6.85 -7.20 34.47
CA GLY A 345 5.80 -6.82 33.55
C GLY A 345 6.19 -6.91 32.08
N LEU A 346 7.18 -7.74 31.68
CA LEU A 346 7.42 -8.09 30.29
C LEU A 346 6.53 -9.26 29.87
N MET A 347 5.76 -9.09 28.79
CA MET A 347 5.08 -10.16 28.11
C MET A 347 5.69 -10.37 26.73
N ILE A 348 6.02 -11.62 26.39
CA ILE A 348 6.52 -12.00 25.06
C ILE A 348 5.45 -12.87 24.37
N LEU A 349 5.08 -12.49 23.14
CA LEU A 349 4.17 -13.24 22.26
C LEU A 349 4.91 -13.63 20.98
N GLY A 350 5.15 -14.92 20.78
CA GLY A 350 5.70 -15.42 19.52
C GLY A 350 4.56 -15.62 18.50
N VAL A 351 4.50 -14.74 17.50
CA VAL A 351 3.46 -14.78 16.46
C VAL A 351 3.95 -15.54 15.24
N THR A 352 3.22 -16.58 14.88
CA THR A 352 3.46 -17.41 13.69
C THR A 352 2.14 -17.76 13.02
N LYS A 353 2.18 -18.56 11.98
CA LYS A 353 0.98 -19.09 11.31
C LYS A 353 1.19 -20.51 10.86
N TYR A 354 0.13 -21.14 10.36
CA TYR A 354 0.28 -22.40 9.65
C TYR A 354 0.94 -22.18 8.29
N TYR A 355 2.09 -22.81 8.08
CA TYR A 355 2.82 -22.80 6.81
C TYR A 355 2.50 -24.04 5.96
N GLY A 356 1.77 -25.02 6.51
CA GLY A 356 1.42 -26.27 5.85
C GLY A 356 2.56 -27.29 5.78
N HIS A 357 3.65 -27.08 6.50
CA HIS A 357 4.79 -27.99 6.48
C HIS A 357 5.70 -27.86 7.72
N ALA A 358 6.42 -28.93 8.03
CA ALA A 358 7.59 -28.90 8.91
C ALA A 358 8.79 -29.40 8.10
N ASP A 359 9.81 -28.58 7.96
CA ASP A 359 10.92 -28.80 7.03
C ASP A 359 10.39 -29.09 5.60
N THR A 360 10.60 -30.31 5.08
CA THR A 360 10.12 -30.74 3.77
C THR A 360 8.80 -31.53 3.81
N ARG A 361 8.29 -31.86 5.03
CA ARG A 361 7.09 -32.68 5.20
C ARG A 361 5.83 -31.84 5.20
N PRO A 362 4.87 -32.05 4.29
CA PRO A 362 3.55 -31.41 4.36
C PRO A 362 2.82 -31.78 5.65
N LEU A 363 2.12 -30.84 6.24
CA LEU A 363 1.33 -31.00 7.45
C LEU A 363 -0.06 -30.39 7.27
N THR A 364 -1.05 -31.04 7.84
CA THR A 364 -2.35 -30.41 8.08
C THR A 364 -2.24 -29.42 9.25
N PRO A 365 -3.16 -28.45 9.39
CA PRO A 365 -3.12 -27.51 10.52
C PRO A 365 -3.08 -28.18 11.89
N GLY A 366 -3.78 -29.31 12.06
CA GLY A 366 -3.78 -30.10 13.32
C GLY A 366 -2.39 -30.70 13.60
N GLU A 367 -1.76 -31.31 12.61
CA GLU A 367 -0.41 -31.89 12.74
C GLU A 367 0.64 -30.79 12.97
N GLU A 368 0.51 -29.63 12.30
CA GLU A 368 1.42 -28.51 12.49
C GLU A 368 1.27 -27.89 13.89
N LEU A 369 0.06 -27.85 14.45
CA LEU A 369 -0.15 -27.42 15.83
C LEU A 369 0.57 -28.33 16.84
N VAL A 370 0.50 -29.66 16.64
CA VAL A 370 1.24 -30.64 17.48
C VAL A 370 2.75 -30.38 17.32
N TYR A 371 3.22 -30.24 16.09
CA TYR A 371 4.63 -29.94 15.81
C TYR A 371 5.11 -28.66 16.49
N LEU A 372 4.32 -27.58 16.45
CA LEU A 372 4.67 -26.31 17.10
C LEU A 372 4.75 -26.42 18.62
N ARG A 373 3.87 -27.23 19.25
CA ARG A 373 3.95 -27.51 20.68
C ARG A 373 5.23 -28.27 21.04
N GLU A 374 5.57 -29.30 20.27
CA GLU A 374 6.82 -30.03 20.45
C GLU A 374 8.05 -29.19 20.16
N PHE A 375 8.00 -28.33 19.11
CA PHE A 375 9.05 -27.38 18.79
C PHE A 375 9.32 -26.44 19.97
N LYS A 376 8.26 -25.87 20.54
CA LYS A 376 8.33 -25.01 21.73
C LYS A 376 9.00 -25.70 22.90
N LYS A 377 8.60 -26.94 23.18
CA LYS A 377 9.16 -27.74 24.26
C LYS A 377 10.63 -28.11 24.03
N ARG A 378 10.98 -28.56 22.83
CA ARG A 378 12.38 -28.89 22.46
C ARG A 378 13.34 -27.71 22.58
N ASN A 379 12.88 -26.52 22.21
CA ASN A 379 13.66 -25.30 22.29
C ASN A 379 13.54 -24.56 23.63
N GLN A 380 12.81 -25.12 24.60
CA GLN A 380 12.61 -24.59 25.95
C GLN A 380 12.13 -23.12 25.94
N LEU A 381 11.18 -22.80 25.06
CA LEU A 381 10.67 -21.44 24.91
C LEU A 381 9.57 -21.18 25.96
N PRO A 382 9.79 -20.28 26.96
CA PRO A 382 8.89 -20.16 28.11
C PRO A 382 7.71 -19.20 27.87
N TYR A 383 7.65 -18.53 26.73
CA TYR A 383 6.62 -17.54 26.40
C TYR A 383 5.54 -18.13 25.48
N GLY A 384 4.38 -17.47 25.42
CA GLY A 384 3.24 -17.93 24.65
C GLY A 384 3.38 -17.81 23.14
N PHE A 385 2.75 -18.72 22.38
CA PHE A 385 2.65 -18.60 20.94
C PHE A 385 1.24 -18.26 20.49
N VAL A 386 1.16 -17.45 19.46
CA VAL A 386 -0.04 -17.12 18.69
C VAL A 386 0.11 -17.71 17.31
N VAL A 387 -0.80 -18.59 16.92
CA VAL A 387 -0.78 -19.26 15.61
C VAL A 387 -1.95 -18.75 14.77
N GLY A 388 -1.67 -18.04 13.68
CA GLY A 388 -2.66 -17.61 12.70
C GLY A 388 -2.98 -18.71 11.68
N ASP A 389 -4.12 -18.59 11.01
CA ASP A 389 -4.50 -19.45 9.88
C ASP A 389 -4.17 -18.81 8.51
N SER A 390 -3.75 -17.57 8.53
CA SER A 390 -3.44 -16.74 7.34
C SER A 390 -2.32 -15.77 7.64
N ASN A 391 -1.99 -14.94 6.67
CA ASN A 391 -0.97 -13.88 6.79
C ASN A 391 -1.54 -12.54 7.28
N VAL A 392 -2.72 -12.53 7.90
CA VAL A 392 -3.38 -11.28 8.30
C VAL A 392 -2.55 -10.49 9.32
N ASN A 393 -1.88 -11.17 10.25
CA ASN A 393 -1.02 -10.49 11.22
C ASN A 393 0.20 -9.84 10.55
N GLU A 394 0.85 -10.55 9.63
CA GLU A 394 1.97 -9.99 8.87
C GLU A 394 1.52 -8.78 8.03
N LEU A 395 0.34 -8.86 7.40
CA LEU A 395 -0.22 -7.74 6.65
C LEU A 395 -0.53 -6.55 7.57
N ASN A 396 -1.18 -6.77 8.70
CA ASN A 396 -1.55 -5.71 9.64
C ASN A 396 -0.33 -4.97 10.21
N TYR A 397 0.78 -5.67 10.40
CA TYR A 397 2.03 -5.13 10.95
C TYR A 397 3.11 -4.83 9.88
N GLY A 398 2.76 -4.90 8.60
CA GLY A 398 3.69 -4.66 7.49
C GLY A 398 4.94 -5.56 7.58
N VAL A 399 4.79 -6.82 7.99
CA VAL A 399 5.89 -7.78 8.12
C VAL A 399 6.10 -8.51 6.81
N LEU A 400 7.17 -8.18 6.08
CA LEU A 400 7.56 -8.84 4.83
C LEU A 400 8.75 -9.78 4.99
N SER A 401 9.41 -9.78 6.14
CA SER A 401 10.52 -10.67 6.46
C SER A 401 10.53 -10.99 7.95
N ILE A 402 11.06 -12.16 8.31
CA ILE A 402 11.20 -12.61 9.69
C ILE A 402 12.70 -12.90 10.00
N PRO A 403 13.14 -12.71 11.25
CA PRO A 403 12.36 -12.20 12.37
C PRO A 403 12.07 -10.70 12.25
N THR A 404 10.89 -10.30 12.72
CA THR A 404 10.53 -8.89 12.95
C THR A 404 9.84 -8.80 14.30
N THR A 405 10.33 -7.90 15.15
CA THR A 405 9.86 -7.77 16.53
C THR A 405 9.33 -6.36 16.78
N PHE A 406 8.17 -6.26 17.41
CA PHE A 406 7.58 -5.00 17.85
C PHE A 406 7.62 -4.93 19.37
N LEU A 407 8.18 -3.83 19.90
CA LEU A 407 8.22 -3.56 21.32
C LEU A 407 7.24 -2.44 21.67
N ILE A 408 6.30 -2.76 22.55
CA ILE A 408 5.16 -1.92 22.94
C ILE A 408 5.32 -1.56 24.41
N ASP A 409 5.13 -0.28 24.73
CA ASP A 409 5.21 0.23 26.11
C ASP A 409 3.94 -0.06 26.94
N ARG A 410 4.00 0.29 28.22
CA ARG A 410 2.88 0.13 29.16
C ARG A 410 1.63 0.91 28.79
N GLN A 411 1.76 1.94 27.95
CA GLN A 411 0.65 2.73 27.41
C GLN A 411 0.07 2.11 26.12
N GLY A 412 0.63 1.00 25.64
CA GLY A 412 0.21 0.31 24.42
C GLY A 412 0.67 1.02 23.13
N LYS A 413 1.77 1.78 23.18
CA LYS A 413 2.38 2.39 21.99
C LYS A 413 3.58 1.58 21.53
N VAL A 414 3.75 1.39 20.23
CA VAL A 414 5.00 0.85 19.69
C VAL A 414 6.11 1.86 19.94
N ARG A 415 7.17 1.41 20.60
CA ARG A 415 8.36 2.22 20.93
C ARG A 415 9.58 1.83 20.09
N PHE A 416 9.59 0.59 19.59
CA PHE A 416 10.70 0.08 18.82
C PHE A 416 10.26 -1.05 17.89
N ILE A 417 10.92 -1.15 16.73
CA ILE A 417 10.79 -2.26 15.81
C ILE A 417 12.20 -2.78 15.53
N SER A 418 12.41 -4.08 15.67
CA SER A 418 13.64 -4.75 15.25
C SER A 418 13.37 -5.63 14.04
N THR A 419 14.25 -5.60 13.04
CA THR A 419 14.10 -6.40 11.82
C THR A 419 15.42 -7.08 11.50
N GLY A 420 15.47 -8.40 11.68
CA GLY A 420 16.67 -9.20 11.52
C GLY A 420 17.16 -9.81 12.83
N SER A 421 18.31 -10.46 12.78
CA SER A 421 18.87 -11.21 13.89
C SER A 421 20.37 -11.00 14.07
N GLY A 422 20.90 -9.89 13.55
CA GLY A 422 22.29 -9.49 13.73
C GLY A 422 22.58 -9.11 15.18
N GLU A 423 23.85 -9.10 15.55
CA GLU A 423 24.26 -8.75 16.92
C GLU A 423 23.84 -7.31 17.29
N GLU A 424 23.94 -6.37 16.34
CA GLU A 424 23.55 -4.97 16.54
C GLU A 424 22.03 -4.86 16.79
N GLU A 425 21.20 -5.50 15.96
CA GLU A 425 19.74 -5.47 16.10
C GLU A 425 19.27 -6.11 17.41
N ILE A 426 19.89 -7.20 17.83
CA ILE A 426 19.58 -7.87 19.10
C ILE A 426 20.02 -7.00 20.29
N ALA A 427 21.19 -6.37 20.21
CA ALA A 427 21.69 -5.49 21.27
C ALA A 427 20.79 -4.25 21.43
N GLU A 428 20.41 -3.60 20.33
CA GLU A 428 19.48 -2.47 20.33
C GLU A 428 18.11 -2.86 20.92
N LEU A 429 17.55 -4.00 20.49
CA LEU A 429 16.27 -4.50 21.03
C LEU A 429 16.38 -4.77 22.53
N GLY A 430 17.48 -5.40 23.00
CA GLY A 430 17.70 -5.67 24.41
C GLY A 430 17.83 -4.39 25.26
N ALA A 431 18.54 -3.39 24.75
CA ALA A 431 18.64 -2.08 25.39
C ALA A 431 17.27 -1.40 25.54
N MET A 432 16.43 -1.48 24.48
CA MET A 432 15.09 -0.93 24.52
C MET A 432 14.14 -1.70 25.44
N VAL A 433 14.22 -3.04 25.49
CA VAL A 433 13.46 -3.84 26.47
C VAL A 433 13.81 -3.40 27.88
N LYS A 434 15.10 -3.31 28.21
CA LYS A 434 15.57 -2.85 29.54
C LYS A 434 15.05 -1.45 29.84
N LYS A 435 15.19 -0.50 28.91
CA LYS A 435 14.72 0.88 29.06
C LYS A 435 13.24 0.94 29.41
N LEU A 436 12.37 0.26 28.63
CA LEU A 436 10.92 0.29 28.86
C LEU A 436 10.50 -0.40 30.16
N ILE A 437 11.23 -1.43 30.60
CA ILE A 437 11.00 -2.08 31.89
C ILE A 437 11.36 -1.16 33.07
N GLU A 438 12.43 -0.37 32.92
CA GLU A 438 12.91 0.57 33.93
C GLU A 438 12.17 1.91 33.93
N GLU A 439 11.43 2.24 32.86
CA GLU A 439 10.59 3.44 32.81
C GLU A 439 9.54 3.43 33.94
N PRO A 440 9.32 4.55 34.64
CA PRO A 440 8.32 4.65 35.70
C PRO A 440 6.92 4.25 35.18
N VAL A 441 6.16 3.51 35.96
CA VAL A 441 4.75 3.25 35.69
C VAL A 441 3.99 4.57 35.90
N SER A 442 3.75 5.31 34.83
CA SER A 442 2.89 6.50 34.91
C SER A 442 1.48 6.07 35.34
N PRO A 443 0.87 6.74 36.34
CA PRO A 443 -0.51 6.46 36.73
C PRO A 443 -1.40 6.64 35.45
N MET A 444 -2.26 5.65 35.15
CA MET A 444 -3.25 5.76 34.10
C MET A 444 -4.10 7.00 34.37
N SER A 445 -4.22 7.90 33.37
CA SER A 445 -5.09 9.06 33.50
C SER A 445 -6.54 8.61 33.71
N ALA A 446 -7.23 9.19 34.68
CA ALA A 446 -8.60 8.83 35.05
C ALA A 446 -9.64 8.94 33.90
N SER A 447 -9.26 9.56 32.78
CA SER A 447 -10.09 9.69 31.58
C SER A 447 -10.17 8.40 30.71
N GLU A 448 -9.28 7.44 30.91
CA GLU A 448 -9.28 6.18 30.14
C GLU A 448 -10.05 5.04 30.84
N SER A 449 -10.51 5.27 32.07
CA SER A 449 -11.31 4.31 32.83
C SER A 449 -12.82 4.39 32.54
N SER A 450 -13.31 5.41 31.84
CA SER A 450 -14.73 5.63 31.57
C SER A 450 -15.25 4.98 30.27
N GLU A 451 -14.41 4.36 29.45
CA GLU A 451 -14.84 3.62 28.25
C GLU A 451 -15.10 2.10 28.51
N LYS A 452 -15.06 1.67 29.76
CA LYS A 452 -15.31 0.27 30.16
C LYS A 452 -16.68 0.02 30.81
N ASN A 453 -17.69 0.90 30.58
CA ASN A 453 -19.06 0.62 31.00
C ASN A 453 -20.03 0.64 29.82
#